data_e8d0156e4a5f430cb3ec881c56e394e4
#
_entry.id   e8d0156e4a5f430cb3ec881c56e394e4
#
_cell.length_a   1.000
_cell.length_b   1.000
_cell.length_c   1.000
_cell.angle_alpha   90.00
_cell.angle_beta   90.00
_cell.angle_gamma   90.00
#
_symmetry.space_group_name_H-M   'P 1'
#
loop_
_entity.id
_entity.type
_entity.pdbx_description
1 polymer ?
#
loop_
_entity_poly.entity_id
_entity_poly.type
_entity_poly.pdbx_seq_one_letter_code
_entity_poly.pdbx_strand_id
1 'polypeptide(L)'
;MIRKVSNIMVRDFTVVDVLNGVRFIKELALKKDIDNFLVAENNEIVGIITKKQLIAAHPNRIAADVMLNNFVCVSIDTSIWKVKEIFNKNDIDISLVKNGENIEGFITEEILNVELGKHIDLLTGLYKSDYIFYKAIELVENNREMSLIFIDVNKFGYINKEYGHVCGDMILKDIADLLKEFTAPDLHVCRFGGDEFIVLTPYYIDKSEIKAREILKAVNEYEFVNRIPVTISAGIAGKTDFMNKDTDINSVILKLVNTASLASTKAKKDKKGLFVVCDENIDQIA
;
A
#
# COMPACT_ATOMS: atom_id res chain seq x y z
N MET A 1 -3.23 -5.56 9.61
CA MET A 1 -2.05 -6.50 9.47
C MET A 1 -1.55 -6.40 8.04
N ILE A 2 -0.27 -6.09 7.85
CA ILE A 2 0.30 -5.93 6.50
C ILE A 2 0.32 -7.28 5.78
N ARG A 3 -0.18 -7.31 4.54
CA ARG A 3 -0.24 -8.50 3.70
C ARG A 3 1.17 -8.87 3.23
N LYS A 4 1.58 -10.12 3.45
CA LYS A 4 2.88 -10.65 3.04
C LYS A 4 2.77 -11.42 1.71
N VAL A 5 3.89 -11.54 1.01
CA VAL A 5 3.98 -12.32 -0.24
C VAL A 5 3.57 -13.78 -0.04
N SER A 6 3.86 -14.35 1.13
CA SER A 6 3.46 -15.71 1.50
C SER A 6 1.95 -15.98 1.43
N ASN A 7 1.13 -14.93 1.50
CA ASN A 7 -0.33 -15.05 1.43
C ASN A 7 -0.87 -15.13 -0.01
N ILE A 8 -0.04 -14.79 -1.00
CA ILE A 8 -0.48 -14.64 -2.40
C ILE A 8 0.41 -15.35 -3.42
N MET A 9 1.60 -15.81 -3.01
CA MET A 9 2.53 -16.50 -3.89
C MET A 9 1.93 -17.80 -4.45
N VAL A 10 2.36 -18.18 -5.63
CA VAL A 10 2.06 -19.47 -6.23
C VAL A 10 3.03 -20.50 -5.66
N ARG A 11 2.49 -21.56 -5.09
CA ARG A 11 3.26 -22.69 -4.54
C ARG A 11 3.27 -23.89 -5.47
N ASP A 12 2.36 -23.92 -6.43
CA ASP A 12 2.21 -25.01 -7.37
C ASP A 12 3.07 -24.77 -8.60
N PHE A 13 4.23 -25.40 -8.61
CA PHE A 13 5.19 -25.35 -9.71
C PHE A 13 5.90 -26.69 -9.85
N THR A 14 6.48 -26.92 -11.02
CA THR A 14 7.34 -28.09 -11.30
C THR A 14 8.71 -27.60 -11.75
N VAL A 15 9.75 -28.26 -11.27
CA VAL A 15 11.12 -27.98 -11.72
C VAL A 15 11.42 -28.80 -12.98
N VAL A 16 12.01 -28.17 -13.98
CA VAL A 16 12.47 -28.75 -15.22
C VAL A 16 13.94 -28.39 -15.46
N ASP A 17 14.67 -29.23 -16.19
CA ASP A 17 16.06 -28.95 -16.55
C ASP A 17 16.14 -27.96 -17.72
N VAL A 18 17.21 -27.15 -17.78
CA VAL A 18 17.48 -26.19 -18.87
C VAL A 18 17.45 -26.83 -20.28
N LEU A 19 17.81 -28.10 -20.39
CA LEU A 19 17.83 -28.86 -21.65
C LEU A 19 16.50 -29.53 -22.00
N ASN A 20 15.50 -29.49 -21.11
CA ASN A 20 14.20 -30.09 -21.41
C ASN A 20 13.55 -29.36 -22.61
N GLY A 21 13.09 -30.17 -23.57
CA GLY A 21 12.40 -29.66 -24.75
C GLY A 21 11.07 -29.04 -24.43
N VAL A 22 10.72 -27.91 -25.07
CA VAL A 22 9.45 -27.24 -24.90
C VAL A 22 8.24 -28.14 -25.14
N ARG A 23 8.34 -29.08 -26.10
CA ARG A 23 7.30 -30.11 -26.34
C ARG A 23 7.03 -30.94 -25.10
N PHE A 24 8.07 -31.44 -24.45
CA PHE A 24 7.98 -32.20 -23.21
C PHE A 24 7.33 -31.37 -22.08
N ILE A 25 7.76 -30.11 -21.95
CA ILE A 25 7.20 -29.22 -20.91
C ILE A 25 5.72 -28.92 -21.17
N LYS A 26 5.30 -28.74 -22.43
CA LYS A 26 3.87 -28.58 -22.80
C LYS A 26 3.06 -29.84 -22.49
N GLU A 27 3.57 -31.01 -22.74
CA GLU A 27 2.93 -32.30 -22.40
C GLU A 27 2.83 -32.45 -20.87
N LEU A 28 3.85 -32.05 -20.13
CA LEU A 28 3.88 -32.06 -18.67
C LEU A 28 2.87 -31.09 -18.09
N ALA A 29 2.77 -29.87 -18.66
CA ALA A 29 1.79 -28.88 -18.30
C ALA A 29 0.36 -29.40 -18.41
N LEU A 30 0.04 -30.02 -19.56
CA LEU A 30 -1.29 -30.60 -19.80
C LEU A 30 -1.59 -31.80 -18.86
N LYS A 31 -0.59 -32.64 -18.61
CA LYS A 31 -0.78 -33.84 -17.78
C LYS A 31 -0.97 -33.51 -16.29
N LYS A 32 -0.27 -32.51 -15.81
CA LYS A 32 -0.29 -32.11 -14.37
C LYS A 32 -1.18 -30.92 -14.07
N ASP A 33 -1.77 -30.29 -15.08
CA ASP A 33 -2.53 -29.02 -14.96
C ASP A 33 -1.71 -27.91 -14.31
N ILE A 34 -0.45 -27.75 -14.73
CA ILE A 34 0.51 -26.78 -14.20
C ILE A 34 0.90 -25.81 -15.30
N ASP A 35 0.80 -24.52 -15.00
CA ASP A 35 1.09 -23.43 -15.92
C ASP A 35 2.49 -22.81 -15.74
N ASN A 36 3.22 -23.19 -14.66
CA ASN A 36 4.45 -22.52 -14.28
C ASN A 36 5.54 -23.53 -13.91
N PHE A 37 6.72 -23.30 -14.44
CA PHE A 37 7.88 -24.18 -14.27
C PHE A 37 9.09 -23.37 -13.81
N LEU A 38 9.78 -23.84 -12.78
CA LEU A 38 11.11 -23.36 -12.46
C LEU A 38 12.13 -24.13 -13.29
N VAL A 39 13.08 -23.42 -13.89
CA VAL A 39 14.12 -24.02 -14.72
C VAL A 39 15.39 -24.12 -13.88
N ALA A 40 15.93 -25.34 -13.78
CA ALA A 40 17.13 -25.59 -13.00
C ALA A 40 18.31 -25.98 -13.93
N GLU A 41 19.50 -25.55 -13.54
CA GLU A 41 20.79 -25.99 -14.05
C GLU A 41 21.69 -26.33 -12.86
N ASN A 42 22.30 -27.51 -12.82
CA ASN A 42 23.16 -27.97 -11.73
C ASN A 42 22.52 -27.79 -10.30
N ASN A 43 21.22 -28.06 -10.17
CA ASN A 43 20.42 -27.87 -8.96
C ASN A 43 20.18 -26.42 -8.53
N GLU A 44 20.58 -25.43 -9.32
CA GLU A 44 20.26 -24.03 -9.09
C GLU A 44 19.12 -23.59 -9.99
N ILE A 45 18.20 -22.78 -9.49
CA ILE A 45 17.13 -22.22 -10.31
C ILE A 45 17.69 -21.03 -11.10
N VAL A 46 17.71 -21.16 -12.42
CA VAL A 46 18.27 -20.20 -13.37
C VAL A 46 17.22 -19.49 -14.20
N GLY A 47 15.95 -19.93 -14.13
CA GLY A 47 14.89 -19.32 -14.91
C GLY A 47 13.51 -19.78 -14.50
N ILE A 48 12.51 -19.17 -15.13
CA ILE A 48 11.09 -19.46 -14.93
C ILE A 48 10.40 -19.47 -16.29
N ILE A 49 9.55 -20.46 -16.51
CA ILE A 49 8.70 -20.56 -17.69
C ILE A 49 7.25 -20.47 -17.21
N THR A 50 6.54 -19.43 -17.62
CA THR A 50 5.10 -19.29 -17.35
C THR A 50 4.28 -19.80 -18.54
N LYS A 51 2.97 -19.91 -18.36
CA LYS A 51 2.03 -20.25 -19.44
C LYS A 51 2.22 -19.37 -20.68
N LYS A 52 2.48 -18.09 -20.49
CA LYS A 52 2.69 -17.12 -21.59
C LYS A 52 3.89 -17.52 -22.46
N GLN A 53 5.03 -17.85 -21.83
CA GLN A 53 6.22 -18.32 -22.54
C GLN A 53 5.96 -19.65 -23.26
N LEU A 54 5.27 -20.58 -22.60
CA LEU A 54 4.94 -21.87 -23.22
C LEU A 54 4.06 -21.74 -24.46
N ILE A 55 3.05 -20.88 -24.41
CA ILE A 55 2.14 -20.65 -25.56
C ILE A 55 2.92 -20.06 -26.73
N ALA A 56 3.78 -19.07 -26.49
CA ALA A 56 4.56 -18.39 -27.53
C ALA A 56 5.71 -19.23 -28.08
N ALA A 57 6.18 -20.22 -27.32
CA ALA A 57 7.38 -20.98 -27.65
C ALA A 57 7.15 -21.99 -28.76
N HIS A 58 8.14 -22.09 -29.70
CA HIS A 58 8.18 -23.13 -30.72
C HIS A 58 8.52 -24.49 -30.09
N PRO A 59 7.82 -25.59 -30.42
CA PRO A 59 8.01 -26.90 -29.79
C PRO A 59 9.42 -27.50 -29.87
N ASN A 60 10.22 -27.05 -30.82
CA ASN A 60 11.60 -27.57 -31.04
C ASN A 60 12.66 -26.77 -30.23
N ARG A 61 12.26 -25.83 -29.40
CA ARG A 61 13.15 -25.13 -28.49
C ARG A 61 13.33 -25.93 -27.19
N ILE A 62 14.36 -25.57 -26.42
CA ILE A 62 14.60 -26.06 -25.05
C ILE A 62 14.20 -25.01 -24.02
N ALA A 63 14.15 -25.42 -22.75
CA ALA A 63 13.79 -24.53 -21.63
C ALA A 63 14.67 -23.27 -21.57
N ALA A 64 15.98 -23.42 -21.74
CA ALA A 64 16.95 -22.31 -21.77
C ALA A 64 16.62 -21.22 -22.80
N ASP A 65 16.02 -21.57 -23.93
CA ASP A 65 15.70 -20.62 -25.01
C ASP A 65 14.46 -19.76 -24.72
N VAL A 66 13.62 -20.21 -23.79
CA VAL A 66 12.28 -19.62 -23.58
C VAL A 66 12.02 -19.14 -22.16
N MET A 67 12.88 -19.51 -21.23
CA MET A 67 12.77 -19.10 -19.83
C MET A 67 12.98 -17.59 -19.67
N LEU A 68 12.34 -17.02 -18.66
CA LEU A 68 12.67 -15.72 -18.12
C LEU A 68 13.82 -15.91 -17.12
N ASN A 69 14.89 -15.17 -17.28
CA ASN A 69 16.07 -15.20 -16.41
C ASN A 69 16.28 -13.89 -15.62
N ASN A 70 15.45 -12.89 -15.89
CA ASN A 70 15.45 -11.64 -15.13
C ASN A 70 14.44 -11.73 -13.98
N PHE A 71 14.88 -12.24 -12.84
CA PHE A 71 14.09 -12.33 -11.62
C PHE A 71 14.94 -12.01 -10.40
N VAL A 72 14.30 -11.67 -9.30
CA VAL A 72 14.93 -11.50 -7.97
C VAL A 72 14.32 -12.51 -6.99
N CYS A 73 14.99 -12.70 -5.86
CA CYS A 73 14.45 -13.47 -4.75
C CYS A 73 13.99 -12.52 -3.66
N VAL A 74 12.82 -12.80 -3.08
CA VAL A 74 12.28 -12.09 -1.91
C VAL A 74 12.01 -13.09 -0.78
N SER A 75 12.09 -12.62 0.47
CA SER A 75 11.71 -13.44 1.62
C SER A 75 10.19 -13.67 1.65
N ILE A 76 9.78 -14.83 2.16
CA ILE A 76 8.38 -15.19 2.42
C ILE A 76 7.65 -14.16 3.30
N ASP A 77 8.39 -13.42 4.12
CA ASP A 77 7.88 -12.39 5.01
C ASP A 77 7.80 -10.98 4.38
N THR A 78 8.28 -10.82 3.14
CA THR A 78 8.24 -9.53 2.46
C THR A 78 6.81 -9.07 2.24
N SER A 79 6.53 -7.79 2.53
CA SER A 79 5.21 -7.20 2.28
C SER A 79 4.94 -7.08 0.77
N ILE A 80 3.66 -7.17 0.37
CA ILE A 80 3.25 -6.99 -1.03
C ILE A 80 3.66 -5.61 -1.58
N TRP A 81 3.64 -4.57 -0.73
CA TRP A 81 4.07 -3.22 -1.09
C TRP A 81 5.57 -3.16 -1.42
N LYS A 82 6.40 -3.83 -0.60
CA LYS A 82 7.85 -3.92 -0.84
C LYS A 82 8.16 -4.71 -2.11
N VAL A 83 7.42 -5.77 -2.37
CA VAL A 83 7.55 -6.53 -3.63
C VAL A 83 7.24 -5.63 -4.82
N LYS A 84 6.20 -4.78 -4.75
CA LYS A 84 5.89 -3.82 -5.83
C LYS A 84 7.02 -2.82 -6.06
N GLU A 85 7.62 -2.30 -5.00
CA GLU A 85 8.79 -1.41 -5.11
C GLU A 85 9.97 -2.11 -5.77
N ILE A 86 10.23 -3.38 -5.40
CA ILE A 86 11.30 -4.21 -5.98
C ILE A 86 11.03 -4.44 -7.47
N PHE A 87 9.80 -4.76 -7.87
CA PHE A 87 9.42 -4.97 -9.26
C PHE A 87 9.66 -3.71 -10.08
N ASN A 88 9.16 -2.57 -9.61
CA ASN A 88 9.32 -1.29 -10.30
C ASN A 88 10.80 -0.88 -10.42
N LYS A 89 11.61 -1.10 -9.35
CA LYS A 89 13.03 -0.70 -9.33
C LYS A 89 13.89 -1.53 -10.28
N ASN A 90 13.58 -2.82 -10.42
CA ASN A 90 14.41 -3.76 -11.19
C ASN A 90 13.82 -4.07 -12.58
N ASP A 91 12.67 -3.48 -12.93
CA ASP A 91 11.95 -3.72 -14.19
C ASP A 91 11.75 -5.22 -14.44
N ILE A 92 11.16 -5.91 -13.45
CA ILE A 92 10.92 -7.34 -13.49
C ILE A 92 9.45 -7.67 -13.31
N ASP A 93 9.00 -8.74 -13.95
CA ASP A 93 7.62 -9.21 -13.90
C ASP A 93 7.43 -10.40 -12.93
N ILE A 94 8.53 -10.95 -12.38
CA ILE A 94 8.49 -12.17 -11.60
C ILE A 94 9.56 -12.18 -10.51
N SER A 95 9.23 -12.75 -9.36
CA SER A 95 10.14 -12.95 -8.24
C SER A 95 9.98 -14.36 -7.65
N LEU A 96 11.09 -14.98 -7.30
CA LEU A 96 11.08 -16.20 -6.47
C LEU A 96 10.89 -15.84 -5.01
N VAL A 97 10.11 -16.64 -4.30
CA VAL A 97 9.85 -16.47 -2.86
C VAL A 97 10.61 -17.55 -2.09
N LYS A 98 11.49 -17.11 -1.19
CA LYS A 98 12.34 -17.98 -0.37
C LYS A 98 11.97 -17.94 1.11
N ASN A 99 12.18 -19.09 1.74
CA ASN A 99 12.18 -19.25 3.20
C ASN A 99 13.57 -19.79 3.59
N GLY A 100 14.47 -18.94 4.05
CA GLY A 100 15.89 -19.24 4.13
C GLY A 100 16.44 -19.54 2.73
N GLU A 101 17.08 -20.71 2.56
CA GLU A 101 17.62 -21.15 1.26
C GLU A 101 16.57 -21.85 0.35
N ASN A 102 15.42 -22.24 0.91
CA ASN A 102 14.42 -22.99 0.18
C ASN A 102 13.51 -22.08 -0.64
N ILE A 103 13.28 -22.42 -1.91
CA ILE A 103 12.27 -21.78 -2.75
C ILE A 103 10.92 -22.38 -2.40
N GLU A 104 10.01 -21.54 -1.89
CA GLU A 104 8.65 -21.91 -1.48
C GLU A 104 7.60 -21.62 -2.56
N GLY A 105 7.96 -20.77 -3.53
CA GLY A 105 7.07 -20.40 -4.61
C GLY A 105 7.61 -19.23 -5.44
N PHE A 106 6.72 -18.59 -6.15
CA PHE A 106 7.02 -17.38 -6.91
C PHE A 106 5.81 -16.46 -6.94
N ILE A 107 6.02 -15.22 -7.34
CA ILE A 107 4.97 -14.23 -7.56
C ILE A 107 5.20 -13.53 -8.89
N THR A 108 4.14 -13.33 -9.67
CA THR A 108 4.16 -12.52 -10.89
C THR A 108 3.59 -11.13 -10.61
N GLU A 109 3.93 -10.17 -11.47
CA GLU A 109 3.37 -8.82 -11.39
C GLU A 109 1.84 -8.81 -11.49
N GLU A 110 1.28 -9.70 -12.33
CA GLU A 110 -0.17 -9.83 -12.48
C GLU A 110 -0.85 -10.22 -11.17
N ILE A 111 -0.35 -11.25 -10.47
CA ILE A 111 -0.88 -11.69 -9.17
C ILE A 111 -0.75 -10.58 -8.15
N LEU A 112 0.40 -9.91 -8.11
CA LEU A 112 0.66 -8.80 -7.22
C LEU A 112 -0.31 -7.63 -7.46
N ASN A 113 -0.52 -7.23 -8.71
CA ASN A 113 -1.41 -6.13 -9.08
C ASN A 113 -2.88 -6.45 -8.75
N VAL A 114 -3.33 -7.69 -8.94
CA VAL A 114 -4.67 -8.14 -8.52
C VAL A 114 -4.84 -8.01 -7.00
N GLU A 115 -3.83 -8.40 -6.22
CA GLU A 115 -3.90 -8.24 -4.76
C GLU A 115 -3.86 -6.77 -4.35
N LEU A 116 -2.92 -5.99 -4.88
CA LEU A 116 -2.81 -4.56 -4.59
C LEU A 116 -4.09 -3.79 -4.92
N GLY A 117 -4.80 -4.19 -5.99
CA GLY A 117 -6.10 -3.60 -6.33
C GLY A 117 -7.16 -3.72 -5.24
N LYS A 118 -7.10 -4.73 -4.37
CA LYS A 118 -8.01 -4.90 -3.22
C LYS A 118 -7.77 -3.86 -2.13
N HIS A 119 -6.57 -3.27 -2.11
CA HIS A 119 -6.13 -2.26 -1.16
C HIS A 119 -6.30 -0.82 -1.67
N ILE A 120 -7.02 -0.65 -2.78
CA ILE A 120 -7.44 0.64 -3.32
C ILE A 120 -8.91 0.84 -2.99
N ASP A 121 -9.27 2.03 -2.57
CA ASP A 121 -10.67 2.45 -2.43
C ASP A 121 -11.25 2.78 -3.81
N LEU A 122 -12.24 2.04 -4.24
CA LEU A 122 -12.80 2.15 -5.59
C LEU A 122 -13.53 3.46 -5.85
N LEU A 123 -13.99 4.15 -4.81
CA LEU A 123 -14.66 5.43 -4.95
C LEU A 123 -13.67 6.55 -5.23
N THR A 124 -12.60 6.62 -4.44
CA THR A 124 -11.65 7.74 -4.44
C THR A 124 -10.36 7.46 -5.20
N GLY A 125 -10.06 6.19 -5.47
CA GLY A 125 -8.79 5.75 -6.06
C GLY A 125 -7.59 5.90 -5.12
N LEU A 126 -7.79 6.30 -3.86
CA LEU A 126 -6.76 6.32 -2.84
C LEU A 126 -6.49 4.91 -2.31
N TYR A 127 -5.32 4.70 -1.76
CA TYR A 127 -5.07 3.49 -0.97
C TYR A 127 -5.93 3.47 0.30
N LYS A 128 -6.18 2.27 0.84
CA LYS A 128 -6.79 2.06 2.15
C LYS A 128 -5.76 2.18 3.27
N SER A 129 -6.22 2.11 4.51
CA SER A 129 -5.41 2.32 5.71
C SER A 129 -4.17 1.44 5.82
N ASP A 130 -4.21 0.19 5.35
CA ASP A 130 -3.07 -0.74 5.43
C ASP A 130 -1.81 -0.26 4.68
N TYR A 131 -1.97 0.54 3.63
CA TYR A 131 -0.86 1.20 2.96
C TYR A 131 -0.15 2.23 3.86
N ILE A 132 -0.93 3.01 4.62
CA ILE A 132 -0.37 3.98 5.58
C ILE A 132 0.39 3.26 6.69
N PHE A 133 -0.14 2.15 7.21
CA PHE A 133 0.58 1.34 8.20
C PHE A 133 1.91 0.81 7.66
N TYR A 134 1.93 0.33 6.41
CA TYR A 134 3.16 -0.10 5.77
C TYR A 134 4.19 1.04 5.69
N LYS A 135 3.79 2.21 5.20
CA LYS A 135 4.68 3.38 5.07
C LYS A 135 5.13 3.93 6.42
N ALA A 136 4.28 3.91 7.42
CA ALA A 136 4.64 4.30 8.78
C ALA A 136 5.69 3.37 9.39
N ILE A 137 5.54 2.04 9.22
CA ILE A 137 6.56 1.07 9.65
C ILE A 137 7.90 1.34 8.96
N GLU A 138 7.90 1.61 7.65
CA GLU A 138 9.12 1.93 6.91
C GLU A 138 9.82 3.18 7.46
N LEU A 139 9.08 4.21 7.85
CA LEU A 139 9.65 5.40 8.49
C LEU A 139 10.24 5.08 9.87
N VAL A 140 9.54 4.31 10.70
CA VAL A 140 10.02 3.88 12.02
C VAL A 140 11.29 3.03 11.91
N GLU A 141 11.31 2.03 11.03
CA GLU A 141 12.48 1.16 10.80
C GLU A 141 13.71 1.94 10.33
N ASN A 142 13.50 3.03 9.60
CA ASN A 142 14.57 3.93 9.17
C ASN A 142 14.85 5.07 10.17
N ASN A 143 14.28 5.01 11.37
CA ASN A 143 14.38 6.02 12.43
C ASN A 143 14.13 7.46 11.93
N ARG A 144 13.12 7.62 11.08
CA ARG A 144 12.71 8.92 10.53
C ARG A 144 11.58 9.51 11.37
N GLU A 145 11.59 10.82 11.51
CA GLU A 145 10.44 11.56 12.05
C GLU A 145 9.18 11.25 11.25
N MET A 146 8.04 11.26 11.91
CA MET A 146 6.75 11.18 11.21
C MET A 146 5.65 11.88 11.97
N SER A 147 4.66 12.33 11.23
CA SER A 147 3.37 12.79 11.76
C SER A 147 2.23 12.23 10.92
N LEU A 148 1.10 12.04 11.57
CA LEU A 148 -0.17 11.69 10.96
C LEU A 148 -1.12 12.88 11.05
N ILE A 149 -1.71 13.26 9.93
CA ILE A 149 -2.81 14.22 9.85
C ILE A 149 -4.07 13.42 9.60
N PHE A 150 -4.93 13.31 10.60
CA PHE A 150 -6.23 12.65 10.50
C PHE A 150 -7.29 13.69 10.12
N ILE A 151 -8.00 13.45 9.03
CA ILE A 151 -8.96 14.37 8.42
C ILE A 151 -10.34 13.72 8.46
N ASP A 152 -11.34 14.47 8.90
CA ASP A 152 -12.76 14.05 8.98
C ASP A 152 -13.63 15.11 8.28
N VAL A 153 -14.56 14.68 7.42
CA VAL A 153 -15.47 15.59 6.72
C VAL A 153 -16.60 16.01 7.67
N ASN A 154 -16.71 17.32 7.90
CA ASN A 154 -17.68 17.83 8.85
C ASN A 154 -19.12 17.59 8.36
N LYS A 155 -19.96 17.06 9.25
CA LYS A 155 -21.39 16.83 9.01
C LYS A 155 -21.69 15.99 7.76
N PHE A 156 -20.80 15.06 7.36
CA PHE A 156 -20.96 14.26 6.17
C PHE A 156 -22.28 13.45 6.15
N GLY A 157 -22.69 12.91 7.30
CA GLY A 157 -23.99 12.24 7.43
C GLY A 157 -25.19 13.16 7.14
N TYR A 158 -25.10 14.46 7.50
CA TYR A 158 -26.11 15.46 7.15
C TYR A 158 -26.10 15.74 5.64
N ILE A 159 -24.93 15.86 5.02
CA ILE A 159 -24.78 16.06 3.58
C ILE A 159 -25.48 14.90 2.83
N ASN A 160 -25.19 13.66 3.22
CA ASN A 160 -25.82 12.48 2.62
C ASN A 160 -27.34 12.47 2.78
N LYS A 161 -27.85 12.90 3.94
CA LYS A 161 -29.29 12.93 4.22
C LYS A 161 -30.00 14.01 3.40
N GLU A 162 -29.39 15.19 3.25
CA GLU A 162 -29.99 16.35 2.59
C GLU A 162 -29.86 16.29 1.06
N TYR A 163 -28.67 15.89 0.55
CA TYR A 163 -28.33 15.97 -0.87
C TYR A 163 -28.21 14.60 -1.54
N GLY A 164 -28.35 13.51 -0.78
CA GLY A 164 -28.24 12.14 -1.26
C GLY A 164 -26.80 11.61 -1.31
N HIS A 165 -26.69 10.28 -1.27
CA HIS A 165 -25.38 9.58 -1.26
C HIS A 165 -24.54 9.86 -2.51
N VAL A 166 -25.15 10.08 -3.67
CA VAL A 166 -24.41 10.39 -4.90
C VAL A 166 -23.64 11.70 -4.77
N CYS A 167 -24.26 12.74 -4.18
CA CYS A 167 -23.57 14.01 -3.90
C CYS A 167 -22.45 13.82 -2.87
N GLY A 168 -22.69 13.00 -1.83
CA GLY A 168 -21.66 12.66 -0.86
C GLY A 168 -20.45 11.95 -1.51
N ASP A 169 -20.71 11.00 -2.40
CA ASP A 169 -19.66 10.29 -3.14
C ASP A 169 -18.85 11.24 -4.03
N MET A 170 -19.49 12.21 -4.69
CA MET A 170 -18.78 13.24 -5.47
C MET A 170 -17.89 14.09 -4.58
N ILE A 171 -18.39 14.53 -3.43
CA ILE A 171 -17.61 15.30 -2.44
C ILE A 171 -16.39 14.51 -1.96
N LEU A 172 -16.54 13.22 -1.66
CA LEU A 172 -15.42 12.39 -1.25
C LEU A 172 -14.37 12.22 -2.35
N LYS A 173 -14.78 12.15 -3.63
CA LYS A 173 -13.87 12.15 -4.78
C LYS A 173 -13.11 13.47 -4.89
N ASP A 174 -13.82 14.58 -4.83
CA ASP A 174 -13.22 15.91 -4.92
C ASP A 174 -12.20 16.13 -3.80
N ILE A 175 -12.53 15.76 -2.55
CA ILE A 175 -11.58 15.82 -1.42
C ILE A 175 -10.37 14.93 -1.68
N ALA A 176 -10.57 13.70 -2.17
CA ALA A 176 -9.47 12.79 -2.48
C ALA A 176 -8.55 13.35 -3.56
N ASP A 177 -9.11 13.98 -4.58
CA ASP A 177 -8.34 14.59 -5.67
C ASP A 177 -7.56 15.82 -5.17
N LEU A 178 -8.17 16.67 -4.34
CA LEU A 178 -7.46 17.74 -3.64
C LEU A 178 -6.32 17.20 -2.78
N LEU A 179 -6.55 16.15 -2.01
CA LEU A 179 -5.50 15.54 -1.19
C LEU A 179 -4.36 14.96 -2.02
N LYS A 180 -4.62 14.42 -3.20
CA LYS A 180 -3.59 13.94 -4.14
C LYS A 180 -2.69 15.07 -4.63
N GLU A 181 -3.20 16.29 -4.81
CA GLU A 181 -2.39 17.45 -5.20
C GLU A 181 -1.33 17.83 -4.15
N PHE A 182 -1.59 17.51 -2.89
CA PHE A 182 -0.63 17.72 -1.80
C PHE A 182 0.38 16.57 -1.66
N THR A 183 0.24 15.47 -2.42
CA THR A 183 1.21 14.37 -2.38
C THR A 183 2.50 14.79 -3.04
N ALA A 184 3.56 14.95 -2.23
CA ALA A 184 4.95 14.96 -2.67
C ALA A 184 5.48 13.51 -2.65
N PRO A 185 6.65 13.22 -3.20
CA PRO A 185 7.23 11.87 -3.18
C PRO A 185 7.27 11.21 -1.79
N ASP A 186 7.30 12.04 -0.74
CA ASP A 186 7.39 11.61 0.65
C ASP A 186 6.07 11.67 1.43
N LEU A 187 4.98 12.18 0.84
CA LEU A 187 3.68 12.28 1.50
C LEU A 187 2.76 11.17 1.01
N HIS A 188 2.16 10.44 1.94
CA HIS A 188 1.28 9.32 1.63
C HIS A 188 -0.13 9.60 2.11
N VAL A 189 -1.11 9.43 1.23
CA VAL A 189 -2.53 9.67 1.51
C VAL A 189 -3.30 8.37 1.40
N CYS A 190 -4.25 8.16 2.33
CA CYS A 190 -5.21 7.07 2.21
C CYS A 190 -6.63 7.54 2.60
N ARG A 191 -7.63 6.81 2.12
CA ARG A 191 -8.97 6.84 2.71
C ARG A 191 -9.00 5.83 3.84
N PHE A 192 -9.13 6.34 5.07
CA PHE A 192 -9.09 5.50 6.27
C PHE A 192 -10.39 4.72 6.45
N GLY A 193 -11.53 5.38 6.24
CA GLY A 193 -12.86 4.77 6.29
C GLY A 193 -13.94 5.83 6.10
N GLY A 194 -15.09 5.47 5.56
CA GLY A 194 -16.22 6.41 5.44
C GLY A 194 -15.84 7.77 4.85
N ASP A 195 -15.88 8.78 5.68
CA ASP A 195 -15.56 10.19 5.41
C ASP A 195 -14.20 10.62 6.04
N GLU A 196 -13.36 9.65 6.39
CA GLU A 196 -12.08 9.87 7.07
C GLU A 196 -10.89 9.60 6.14
N PHE A 197 -9.90 10.47 6.18
CA PHE A 197 -8.65 10.37 5.43
C PHE A 197 -7.45 10.54 6.35
N ILE A 198 -6.32 9.94 5.96
CA ILE A 198 -5.04 10.14 6.65
C ILE A 198 -4.00 10.60 5.65
N VAL A 199 -3.20 11.60 6.06
CA VAL A 199 -1.96 11.98 5.42
C VAL A 199 -0.81 11.63 6.36
N LEU A 200 0.08 10.73 5.92
CA LEU A 200 1.33 10.43 6.59
C LEU A 200 2.42 11.32 6.02
N THR A 201 3.16 11.99 6.88
CA THR A 201 4.27 12.87 6.51
C THR A 201 5.57 12.39 7.16
N PRO A 202 6.73 12.49 6.48
CA PRO A 202 8.04 12.21 7.06
C PRO A 202 8.60 13.44 7.79
N TYR A 203 7.72 14.28 8.34
CA TYR A 203 8.06 15.51 9.03
C TYR A 203 7.50 15.50 10.44
N TYR A 204 8.13 16.23 11.34
CA TYR A 204 7.59 16.49 12.64
C TYR A 204 6.43 17.52 12.59
N ILE A 205 5.77 17.68 13.71
CA ILE A 205 4.49 18.41 13.88
C ILE A 205 4.48 19.76 13.20
N ASP A 206 5.51 20.60 13.36
CA ASP A 206 5.52 21.97 12.85
C ASP A 206 5.30 22.07 11.33
N LYS A 207 6.04 21.25 10.57
CA LYS A 207 5.88 21.20 9.11
C LYS A 207 4.56 20.55 8.71
N SER A 208 4.12 19.56 9.48
CA SER A 208 2.85 18.88 9.24
C SER A 208 1.66 19.76 9.53
N GLU A 209 1.78 20.68 10.51
CA GLU A 209 0.78 21.71 10.78
C GLU A 209 0.62 22.68 9.60
N ILE A 210 1.73 23.11 8.99
CA ILE A 210 1.68 23.94 7.79
C ILE A 210 0.91 23.22 6.68
N LYS A 211 1.22 21.94 6.43
CA LYS A 211 0.51 21.12 5.44
C LYS A 211 -0.96 20.95 5.74
N ALA A 212 -1.32 20.68 6.98
CA ALA A 212 -2.72 20.58 7.39
C ALA A 212 -3.49 21.88 7.15
N ARG A 213 -2.88 23.03 7.41
CA ARG A 213 -3.50 24.36 7.15
C ARG A 213 -3.67 24.61 5.66
N GLU A 214 -2.71 24.21 4.81
CA GLU A 214 -2.83 24.29 3.35
C GLU A 214 -4.00 23.44 2.86
N ILE A 215 -4.13 22.20 3.34
CA ILE A 215 -5.23 21.28 3.01
C ILE A 215 -6.58 21.87 3.45
N LEU A 216 -6.70 22.34 4.69
CA LEU A 216 -7.91 22.97 5.22
C LEU A 216 -8.34 24.16 4.35
N LYS A 217 -7.38 24.99 3.95
CA LYS A 217 -7.62 26.15 3.09
C LYS A 217 -8.12 25.71 1.72
N ALA A 218 -7.44 24.75 1.09
CA ALA A 218 -7.82 24.25 -0.24
C ALA A 218 -9.25 23.69 -0.25
N VAL A 219 -9.62 22.88 0.76
CA VAL A 219 -10.99 22.35 0.87
C VAL A 219 -12.01 23.45 1.10
N ASN A 220 -11.71 24.45 1.93
CA ASN A 220 -12.63 25.55 2.19
C ASN A 220 -12.84 26.49 1.00
N GLU A 221 -11.84 26.62 0.10
CA GLU A 221 -11.90 27.45 -1.10
C GLU A 221 -12.43 26.69 -2.33
N TYR A 222 -12.56 25.37 -2.25
CA TYR A 222 -13.03 24.55 -3.38
C TYR A 222 -14.55 24.65 -3.56
N GLU A 223 -15.00 24.82 -4.80
CA GLU A 223 -16.40 24.83 -5.18
C GLU A 223 -16.91 23.42 -5.44
N PHE A 224 -17.49 22.78 -4.41
CA PHE A 224 -18.06 21.44 -4.49
C PHE A 224 -19.34 21.40 -5.33
N VAL A 225 -19.75 20.20 -5.72
CA VAL A 225 -20.99 19.96 -6.46
C VAL A 225 -22.17 20.70 -5.82
N ASN A 226 -23.03 21.29 -6.65
CA ASN A 226 -24.20 22.08 -6.24
C ASN A 226 -23.88 23.23 -5.24
N ARG A 227 -22.62 23.67 -5.19
CA ARG A 227 -22.12 24.69 -4.23
C ARG A 227 -22.40 24.32 -2.77
N ILE A 228 -22.41 23.01 -2.47
CA ILE A 228 -22.59 22.53 -1.09
C ILE A 228 -21.40 23.01 -0.25
N PRO A 229 -21.62 23.69 0.87
CA PRO A 229 -20.53 24.12 1.76
C PRO A 229 -19.94 22.89 2.48
N VAL A 230 -18.73 22.51 2.11
CA VAL A 230 -17.99 21.41 2.73
C VAL A 230 -16.83 21.96 3.53
N THR A 231 -16.68 21.46 4.74
CA THR A 231 -15.54 21.75 5.60
C THR A 231 -14.98 20.45 6.17
N ILE A 232 -13.72 20.46 6.53
CA ILE A 232 -13.07 19.33 7.20
C ILE A 232 -12.52 19.75 8.56
N SER A 233 -12.29 18.78 9.42
CA SER A 233 -11.53 18.95 10.66
C SER A 233 -10.31 18.05 10.61
N ALA A 234 -9.17 18.55 11.09
CA ALA A 234 -7.92 17.82 11.09
C ALA A 234 -7.32 17.71 12.50
N GLY A 235 -6.79 16.54 12.81
CA GLY A 235 -6.00 16.27 14.02
C GLY A 235 -4.61 15.83 13.64
N ILE A 236 -3.60 16.36 14.34
CA ILE A 236 -2.19 15.97 14.10
C ILE A 236 -1.64 15.29 15.34
N ALA A 237 -0.95 14.16 15.12
CA ALA A 237 -0.08 13.53 16.09
C ALA A 237 1.24 13.15 15.41
N GLY A 238 2.37 13.38 16.10
CA GLY A 238 3.68 13.11 15.55
C GLY A 238 4.63 12.53 16.58
N LYS A 239 5.69 11.88 16.12
CA LYS A 239 6.75 11.32 16.94
C LYS A 239 8.10 11.45 16.25
N THR A 240 9.12 11.83 17.02
CA THR A 240 10.49 12.03 16.54
C THR A 240 11.45 10.91 16.86
N ASP A 241 11.21 10.20 17.97
CA ASP A 241 12.14 9.20 18.49
C ASP A 241 11.48 7.84 18.61
N PHE A 242 12.04 6.86 17.89
CA PHE A 242 11.60 5.47 17.87
C PHE A 242 12.67 4.51 18.43
N MET A 243 13.73 5.04 19.05
CA MET A 243 14.93 4.27 19.47
C MET A 243 14.68 3.26 20.58
N ASN A 244 13.50 3.20 21.17
CA ASN A 244 13.22 2.23 22.23
C ASN A 244 12.99 0.84 21.63
N LYS A 245 14.02 -0.03 21.69
CA LYS A 245 14.05 -1.36 21.05
C LYS A 245 12.98 -2.34 21.54
N ASP A 246 12.37 -2.08 22.69
CA ASP A 246 11.36 -2.96 23.29
C ASP A 246 9.92 -2.57 22.89
N THR A 247 9.74 -1.54 22.08
CA THR A 247 8.42 -1.05 21.73
C THR A 247 7.91 -1.74 20.47
N ASP A 248 6.74 -2.36 20.55
CA ASP A 248 6.04 -2.88 19.37
C ASP A 248 5.66 -1.73 18.42
N ILE A 249 6.28 -1.72 17.25
CA ILE A 249 6.08 -0.69 16.22
C ILE A 249 4.61 -0.54 15.86
N ASN A 250 3.87 -1.65 15.75
CA ASN A 250 2.44 -1.61 15.43
C ASN A 250 1.65 -0.86 16.50
N SER A 251 1.95 -1.10 17.78
CA SER A 251 1.31 -0.41 18.91
C SER A 251 1.59 1.09 18.89
N VAL A 252 2.81 1.51 18.53
CA VAL A 252 3.16 2.93 18.39
C VAL A 252 2.34 3.60 17.29
N ILE A 253 2.28 2.97 16.11
CA ILE A 253 1.54 3.52 14.97
C ILE A 253 0.05 3.59 15.29
N LEU A 254 -0.53 2.54 15.88
CA LEU A 254 -1.93 2.53 16.33
C LEU A 254 -2.21 3.65 17.33
N LYS A 255 -1.31 3.87 18.31
CA LYS A 255 -1.45 4.96 19.27
C LYS A 255 -1.44 6.32 18.56
N LEU A 256 -0.55 6.54 17.60
CA LEU A 256 -0.49 7.78 16.83
C LEU A 256 -1.77 8.02 16.00
N VAL A 257 -2.27 6.98 15.31
CA VAL A 257 -3.53 7.06 14.55
C VAL A 257 -4.69 7.43 15.48
N ASN A 258 -4.83 6.75 16.61
CA ASN A 258 -5.88 7.03 17.59
C ASN A 258 -5.76 8.45 18.15
N THR A 259 -4.55 8.91 18.47
CA THR A 259 -4.31 10.25 18.97
C THR A 259 -4.69 11.31 17.94
N ALA A 260 -4.30 11.14 16.68
CA ALA A 260 -4.66 12.04 15.58
C ALA A 260 -6.18 12.06 15.34
N SER A 261 -6.85 10.92 15.42
CA SER A 261 -8.31 10.81 15.30
C SER A 261 -9.04 11.55 16.43
N LEU A 262 -8.60 11.36 17.68
CA LEU A 262 -9.15 12.09 18.83
C LEU A 262 -8.91 13.60 18.71
N ALA A 263 -7.74 14.00 18.22
CA ALA A 263 -7.43 15.40 17.94
C ALA A 263 -8.35 16.00 16.87
N SER A 264 -8.65 15.27 15.79
CA SER A 264 -9.61 15.67 14.76
C SER A 264 -11.02 15.87 15.36
N THR A 265 -11.45 14.93 16.20
CA THR A 265 -12.73 15.03 16.92
C THR A 265 -12.79 16.28 17.80
N LYS A 266 -11.69 16.61 18.49
CA LYS A 266 -11.59 17.83 19.31
C LYS A 266 -11.61 19.09 18.45
N ALA A 267 -10.87 19.11 17.33
CA ALA A 267 -10.92 20.20 16.37
C ALA A 267 -12.35 20.49 15.88
N LYS A 268 -13.11 19.43 15.61
CA LYS A 268 -14.52 19.49 15.18
C LYS A 268 -15.42 20.08 16.25
N LYS A 269 -15.27 19.63 17.51
CA LYS A 269 -16.05 20.13 18.67
C LYS A 269 -15.76 21.61 18.94
N ASP A 270 -14.49 21.99 18.95
CA ASP A 270 -14.03 23.34 19.24
C ASP A 270 -14.23 24.32 18.07
N LYS A 271 -14.68 23.82 16.91
CA LYS A 271 -14.86 24.60 15.65
C LYS A 271 -13.58 25.33 15.21
N LYS A 272 -12.41 24.78 15.56
CA LYS A 272 -11.10 25.36 15.23
C LYS A 272 -10.56 24.85 13.90
N GLY A 273 -11.15 23.79 13.33
CA GLY A 273 -10.70 23.12 12.11
C GLY A 273 -9.43 22.28 12.28
N LEU A 274 -8.52 22.66 13.18
CA LEU A 274 -7.25 21.96 13.42
C LEU A 274 -6.97 21.83 14.91
N PHE A 275 -6.50 20.66 15.33
CA PHE A 275 -5.98 20.43 16.67
C PHE A 275 -4.67 19.61 16.58
N VAL A 276 -3.64 20.05 17.29
CA VAL A 276 -2.31 19.47 17.28
C VAL A 276 -1.99 18.86 18.63
N VAL A 277 -1.46 17.64 18.64
CA VAL A 277 -1.03 16.92 19.85
C VAL A 277 0.46 16.71 19.79
N CYS A 278 1.20 17.30 20.73
CA CYS A 278 2.64 17.02 20.92
C CYS A 278 2.81 15.80 21.82
N ASP A 279 3.95 15.10 21.68
CA ASP A 279 4.30 13.88 22.42
C ASP A 279 4.07 13.95 23.93
N GLU A 280 4.29 15.15 24.53
CA GLU A 280 4.14 15.40 25.97
C GLU A 280 2.67 15.42 26.45
N ASN A 281 1.70 15.51 25.55
CA ASN A 281 0.28 15.70 25.86
C ASN A 281 -0.63 14.54 25.44
N ILE A 282 -0.07 13.40 25.01
CA ILE A 282 -0.85 12.27 24.50
C ILE A 282 -1.83 11.73 25.56
N ASP A 283 -1.44 11.76 26.85
CA ASP A 283 -2.26 11.24 27.94
C ASP A 283 -3.38 12.22 28.39
N GLN A 284 -3.42 13.45 27.86
CA GLN A 284 -4.44 14.46 28.19
C GLN A 284 -5.68 14.43 27.28
N ILE A 285 -5.71 13.55 26.28
CA ILE A 285 -6.79 13.48 25.28
C ILE A 285 -7.68 12.24 25.48
N ALA A 286 -7.22 11.29 26.32
CA ALA A 286 -7.95 10.06 26.64
C ALA A 286 -9.12 10.32 27.61
#